data_b25cefa8faa194f9e1da9e2987e5e1be
#
_entry.id   b25cefa8faa194f9e1da9e2987e5e1be
#
_cell.length_a   1.000
_cell.length_b   1.000
_cell.length_c   1.000
_cell.angle_alpha   90.00
_cell.angle_beta   90.00
_cell.angle_gamma   90.00
#
_symmetry.space_group_name_H-M   'P 1'
#
loop_
_entity.id
_entity.type
_entity.pdbx_description
1 polymer ?
#
loop_
_entity_poly.entity_id
_entity_poly.type
_entity_poly.pdbx_seq_one_letter_code
_entity_poly.pdbx_strand_id
1 'polypeptide(L)'
;MIQVFQLLLSLSILVVLHELGHYLAAKYFGCRVEKFYLFMDWGIGGWDGALFKKKIGETEFGVGWAPLGGYVKISGFIDESLDDSGVESEPESWELRAKPAWQRLIVMLGGIFINLVLAWVIYSFVLFGWGERFIPMKNLVDGFSFNEGGELLGFVDGD
;
A
#
# COMPACT_ATOMS: atom_id res chain seq x y z
N MET A 1 12.51 -3.46 21.10
CA MET A 1 11.45 -4.42 20.73
C MET A 1 10.13 -3.73 20.37
N ILE A 2 9.62 -2.79 21.17
CA ILE A 2 8.36 -2.06 20.87
C ILE A 2 8.40 -1.35 19.52
N GLN A 3 9.49 -0.67 19.18
CA GLN A 3 9.63 0.04 17.89
C GLN A 3 9.54 -0.89 16.67
N VAL A 4 10.16 -2.07 16.76
CA VAL A 4 10.10 -3.07 15.67
C VAL A 4 8.67 -3.59 15.51
N PHE A 5 7.99 -3.88 16.60
CA PHE A 5 6.59 -4.30 16.58
C PHE A 5 5.69 -3.21 16.00
N GLN A 6 5.85 -1.95 16.41
CA GLN A 6 5.10 -0.82 15.85
C GLN A 6 5.36 -0.63 14.35
N LEU A 7 6.61 -0.77 13.92
CA LEU A 7 6.97 -0.70 12.50
C LEU A 7 6.27 -1.80 11.70
N LEU A 8 6.37 -3.04 12.16
CA LEU A 8 5.73 -4.18 11.47
C LEU A 8 4.20 -4.05 11.45
N LEU A 9 3.60 -3.61 12.55
CA LEU A 9 2.15 -3.39 12.62
C LEU A 9 1.69 -2.30 11.65
N SER A 10 2.36 -1.14 11.64
CA SER A 10 2.00 -0.04 10.76
C SER A 10 2.20 -0.41 9.28
N LEU A 11 3.31 -1.09 8.96
CA LEU A 11 3.56 -1.59 7.61
C LEU A 11 2.47 -2.59 7.18
N SER A 12 2.09 -3.52 8.07
CA SER A 12 1.04 -4.51 7.79
C SER A 12 -0.30 -3.85 7.48
N ILE A 13 -0.69 -2.83 8.25
CA ILE A 13 -1.93 -2.07 8.01
C ILE A 13 -1.89 -1.38 6.64
N LEU A 14 -0.78 -0.69 6.34
CA LEU A 14 -0.61 0.00 5.06
C LEU A 14 -0.67 -0.97 3.87
N VAL A 15 0.00 -2.11 3.98
CA VAL A 15 0.04 -3.13 2.93
C VAL A 15 -1.34 -3.75 2.73
N VAL A 16 -2.03 -4.17 3.80
CA VAL A 16 -3.38 -4.77 3.67
C VAL A 16 -4.35 -3.80 3.01
N LEU A 17 -4.34 -2.54 3.40
CA LEU A 17 -5.23 -1.53 2.82
C LEU A 17 -4.85 -1.21 1.36
N HIS A 18 -3.56 -1.21 1.04
CA HIS A 18 -3.07 -1.09 -0.33
C HIS A 18 -3.59 -2.22 -1.22
N GLU A 19 -3.38 -3.46 -0.81
CA GLU A 19 -3.85 -4.65 -1.54
C GLU A 19 -5.39 -4.69 -1.64
N LEU A 20 -6.07 -4.23 -0.58
CA LEU A 20 -7.53 -4.09 -0.59
C LEU A 20 -8.00 -3.12 -1.67
N GLY A 21 -7.25 -2.06 -1.95
CA GLY A 21 -7.55 -1.13 -3.04
C GLY A 21 -7.56 -1.81 -4.40
N HIS A 22 -6.55 -2.60 -4.71
CA HIS A 22 -6.47 -3.41 -5.94
C HIS A 22 -7.61 -4.43 -6.01
N TYR A 23 -7.85 -5.13 -4.91
CA TYR A 23 -8.91 -6.12 -4.79
C TYR A 23 -10.30 -5.53 -5.08
N LEU A 24 -10.64 -4.43 -4.42
CA LEU A 24 -11.95 -3.77 -4.58
C LEU A 24 -12.15 -3.26 -5.99
N ALA A 25 -11.14 -2.62 -6.58
CA ALA A 25 -11.21 -2.14 -7.96
C ALA A 25 -11.36 -3.29 -8.95
N ALA A 26 -10.60 -4.38 -8.79
CA ALA A 26 -10.70 -5.57 -9.64
C ALA A 26 -12.09 -6.20 -9.55
N LYS A 27 -12.64 -6.37 -8.35
CA LYS A 27 -13.99 -6.91 -8.15
C LYS A 27 -15.07 -5.99 -8.71
N TYR A 28 -14.92 -4.68 -8.57
CA TYR A 28 -15.87 -3.71 -9.14
C TYR A 28 -15.98 -3.82 -10.66
N PHE A 29 -14.86 -4.05 -11.35
CA PHE A 29 -14.85 -4.25 -12.80
C PHE A 29 -15.10 -5.70 -13.24
N GLY A 30 -15.49 -6.59 -12.34
CA GLY A 30 -15.78 -7.98 -12.63
C GLY A 30 -14.55 -8.79 -13.01
N CYS A 31 -13.38 -8.43 -12.50
CA CYS A 31 -12.19 -9.24 -12.64
C CYS A 31 -12.18 -10.35 -11.59
N ARG A 32 -11.68 -11.52 -11.97
CA ARG A 32 -11.47 -12.62 -11.06
C ARG A 32 -10.20 -12.38 -10.26
N VAL A 33 -10.33 -12.44 -8.93
CA VAL A 33 -9.19 -12.41 -8.01
C VAL A 33 -8.98 -13.80 -7.45
N GLU A 34 -7.80 -14.36 -7.68
CA GLU A 34 -7.46 -15.72 -7.29
C GLU A 34 -6.97 -15.78 -5.85
N LYS A 35 -6.03 -14.86 -5.49
CA LYS A 35 -5.43 -14.81 -4.16
C LYS A 35 -5.41 -13.39 -3.61
N PHE A 36 -5.61 -13.29 -2.29
CA PHE A 36 -5.41 -12.08 -1.50
C PHE A 36 -4.60 -12.46 -0.27
N TYR A 37 -3.36 -12.05 -0.22
CA TYR A 37 -2.45 -12.44 0.86
C TYR A 37 -1.85 -11.24 1.56
N LEU A 38 -1.94 -11.25 2.89
CA LEU A 38 -1.07 -10.45 3.74
C LEU A 38 0.22 -11.24 3.92
N PHE A 39 1.34 -10.62 3.62
CA PHE A 39 2.66 -11.23 3.61
C PHE A 39 2.84 -12.28 2.51
N MET A 40 4.10 -12.49 2.15
CA MET A 40 4.47 -13.43 1.10
C MET A 40 4.39 -14.88 1.62
N ASP A 41 3.82 -15.76 0.80
CA ASP A 41 3.68 -17.19 1.04
C ASP A 41 4.75 -18.01 0.30
N TRP A 42 6.00 -17.57 0.36
CA TRP A 42 7.08 -18.33 -0.29
C TRP A 42 7.20 -19.73 0.29
N GLY A 43 6.96 -20.72 -0.56
CA GLY A 43 7.09 -22.12 -0.17
C GLY A 43 8.54 -22.51 0.13
N ILE A 44 8.74 -23.27 1.19
CA ILE A 44 10.03 -23.81 1.60
C ILE A 44 9.89 -25.31 1.88
N GLY A 45 10.69 -26.13 1.18
CA GLY A 45 10.79 -27.55 1.51
C GLY A 45 9.48 -28.36 1.40
N GLY A 46 8.57 -27.98 0.49
CA GLY A 46 7.27 -28.64 0.29
C GLY A 46 6.11 -28.04 1.08
N TRP A 47 6.36 -27.08 1.96
CA TRP A 47 5.33 -26.27 2.58
C TRP A 47 5.03 -25.03 1.68
N ASP A 48 3.73 -24.71 1.52
CA ASP A 48 3.28 -23.63 0.63
C ASP A 48 3.49 -22.21 1.20
N GLY A 49 4.08 -22.08 2.39
CA GLY A 49 4.40 -20.79 2.99
C GLY A 49 3.21 -20.05 3.63
N ALA A 50 2.00 -20.59 3.54
CA ALA A 50 0.84 -19.97 4.17
C ALA A 50 0.71 -20.40 5.65
N LEU A 51 0.67 -19.42 6.55
CA LEU A 51 0.34 -19.63 7.98
C LEU A 51 -1.13 -19.90 8.18
N PHE A 52 -1.97 -19.22 7.42
CA PHE A 52 -3.41 -19.37 7.40
C PHE A 52 -3.93 -19.12 5.99
N LYS A 53 -4.87 -19.93 5.54
CA LYS A 53 -5.58 -19.72 4.28
C LYS A 53 -7.04 -20.15 4.37
N LYS A 54 -7.92 -19.40 3.73
CA LYS A 54 -9.35 -19.69 3.63
C LYS A 54 -9.88 -19.26 2.27
N LYS A 55 -10.50 -20.16 1.56
CA LYS A 55 -11.15 -19.85 0.29
C LYS A 55 -12.57 -19.31 0.55
N ILE A 56 -12.87 -18.13 0.00
CA ILE A 56 -14.18 -17.48 0.07
C ILE A 56 -14.61 -17.15 -1.37
N GLY A 57 -15.59 -17.90 -1.88
CA GLY A 57 -15.97 -17.82 -3.28
C GLY A 57 -14.83 -18.26 -4.20
N GLU A 58 -14.41 -17.37 -5.11
CA GLU A 58 -13.32 -17.62 -6.07
C GLU A 58 -11.96 -17.19 -5.53
N THR A 59 -11.92 -16.41 -4.45
CA THR A 59 -10.70 -15.84 -3.90
C THR A 59 -10.21 -16.63 -2.68
N GLU A 60 -8.92 -16.96 -2.68
CA GLU A 60 -8.24 -17.51 -1.51
C GLU A 60 -7.62 -16.36 -0.71
N PHE A 61 -8.08 -16.18 0.52
CA PHE A 61 -7.52 -15.23 1.47
C PHE A 61 -6.53 -15.93 2.37
N GLY A 62 -5.36 -15.34 2.57
CA GLY A 62 -4.33 -15.96 3.38
C GLY A 62 -3.36 -14.97 4.04
N VAL A 63 -2.55 -15.55 4.93
CA VAL A 63 -1.44 -14.87 5.59
C VAL A 63 -0.20 -15.70 5.35
N GLY A 64 0.77 -15.14 4.66
CA GLY A 64 2.10 -15.74 4.48
C GLY A 64 2.98 -15.57 5.73
N TRP A 65 4.11 -16.23 5.73
CA TRP A 65 5.08 -16.19 6.85
C TRP A 65 6.08 -15.03 6.75
N ALA A 66 6.32 -14.50 5.54
CA ALA A 66 7.36 -13.50 5.31
C ALA A 66 6.79 -12.07 5.29
N PRO A 67 7.06 -11.23 6.32
CA PRO A 67 6.48 -9.89 6.45
C PRO A 67 7.18 -8.86 5.54
N LEU A 68 7.38 -9.21 4.26
CA LEU A 68 8.04 -8.37 3.26
C LEU A 68 7.08 -7.66 2.31
N GLY A 69 5.79 -7.82 2.50
CA GLY A 69 4.73 -7.25 1.68
C GLY A 69 3.52 -8.16 1.60
N GLY A 70 2.45 -7.72 0.94
CA GLY A 70 1.30 -8.54 0.56
C GLY A 70 1.21 -8.65 -0.94
N TYR A 71 0.22 -9.38 -1.43
CA TYR A 71 -0.09 -9.41 -2.86
C TYR A 71 -1.54 -9.79 -3.14
N VAL A 72 -2.02 -9.30 -4.28
CA VAL A 72 -3.31 -9.70 -4.86
C VAL A 72 -3.07 -10.31 -6.23
N LYS A 73 -3.38 -11.58 -6.41
CA LYS A 73 -3.31 -12.25 -7.71
C LYS A 73 -4.62 -12.05 -8.47
N ILE A 74 -4.59 -11.16 -9.45
CA ILE A 74 -5.71 -10.87 -10.34
C ILE A 74 -5.51 -11.66 -11.64
N SER A 75 -6.51 -12.42 -12.08
CA SER A 75 -6.43 -13.20 -13.32
C SER A 75 -6.16 -12.29 -14.52
N GLY A 76 -5.20 -12.69 -15.36
CA GLY A 76 -4.79 -11.90 -16.54
C GLY A 76 -3.99 -10.64 -16.21
N PHE A 77 -3.54 -10.46 -14.97
CA PHE A 77 -2.48 -9.53 -14.62
C PHE A 77 -1.14 -10.21 -14.86
N ILE A 78 -0.41 -9.74 -15.86
CA ILE A 78 0.93 -10.23 -16.16
C ILE A 78 1.88 -9.54 -15.19
N ASP A 79 2.18 -10.21 -14.09
CA ASP A 79 3.31 -9.82 -13.26
C ASP A 79 4.56 -10.49 -13.88
N GLU A 80 5.52 -9.67 -14.30
CA GLU A 80 6.75 -10.13 -14.99
C GLU A 80 7.55 -11.16 -14.17
N SER A 81 7.16 -11.42 -12.94
CA SER A 81 7.89 -12.25 -11.99
C SER A 81 7.41 -13.70 -11.88
N LEU A 82 6.23 -14.11 -12.35
CA LEU A 82 5.68 -15.38 -11.87
C LEU A 82 5.01 -16.35 -12.87
N ASP A 83 4.54 -15.99 -14.08
CA ASP A 83 4.02 -17.06 -14.99
C ASP A 83 3.76 -16.56 -16.42
N ASP A 84 4.59 -16.95 -17.35
CA ASP A 84 4.36 -16.83 -18.80
C ASP A 84 3.34 -17.86 -19.36
N SER A 85 2.81 -18.76 -18.53
CA SER A 85 2.03 -19.92 -18.97
C SER A 85 0.60 -19.62 -19.46
N GLY A 86 0.15 -18.36 -19.39
CA GLY A 86 -1.21 -17.94 -19.78
C GLY A 86 -1.32 -16.99 -20.97
N VAL A 87 -0.20 -16.61 -21.61
CA VAL A 87 -0.20 -15.53 -22.61
C VAL A 87 -0.71 -15.98 -23.99
N GLU A 88 -0.69 -17.29 -24.29
CA GLU A 88 -1.04 -17.83 -25.62
C GLU A 88 -2.55 -17.98 -25.88
N SER A 89 -3.41 -17.85 -24.85
CA SER A 89 -4.86 -17.97 -25.03
C SER A 89 -5.55 -16.63 -25.21
N GLU A 90 -6.69 -16.61 -25.94
CA GLU A 90 -7.53 -15.42 -26.02
C GLU A 90 -7.99 -14.98 -24.62
N PRO A 91 -8.00 -13.64 -24.33
CA PRO A 91 -8.38 -13.13 -23.01
C PRO A 91 -9.83 -13.46 -22.66
N GLU A 92 -10.03 -14.10 -21.53
CA GLU A 92 -11.37 -14.34 -20.99
C GLU A 92 -11.97 -13.05 -20.42
N SER A 93 -13.30 -12.90 -20.51
CA SER A 93 -14.01 -11.67 -20.12
C SER A 93 -13.80 -11.23 -18.66
N TRP A 94 -13.44 -12.16 -17.78
CA TRP A 94 -13.14 -11.96 -16.35
C TRP A 94 -11.65 -11.67 -16.06
N GLU A 95 -10.81 -11.67 -17.09
CA GLU A 95 -9.40 -11.34 -16.95
C GLU A 95 -9.15 -9.83 -17.05
N LEU A 96 -8.15 -9.33 -16.32
CA LEU A 96 -7.79 -7.92 -16.35
C LEU A 96 -7.33 -7.47 -17.75
N ARG A 97 -6.63 -8.33 -18.49
CA ARG A 97 -6.15 -8.05 -19.85
C ARG A 97 -7.28 -7.84 -20.85
N ALA A 98 -8.48 -8.41 -20.61
CA ALA A 98 -9.67 -8.20 -21.43
C ALA A 98 -10.34 -6.84 -21.19
N LYS A 99 -10.00 -6.15 -20.10
CA LYS A 99 -10.63 -4.87 -19.75
C LYS A 99 -10.00 -3.70 -20.51
N PRO A 100 -10.78 -2.64 -20.80
CA PRO A 100 -10.25 -1.44 -21.43
C PRO A 100 -9.16 -0.78 -20.56
N ALA A 101 -8.25 -0.04 -21.20
CA ALA A 101 -7.06 0.52 -20.55
C ALA A 101 -7.35 1.36 -19.30
N TRP A 102 -8.44 2.15 -19.32
CA TRP A 102 -8.81 2.98 -18.15
C TRP A 102 -9.24 2.15 -16.93
N GLN A 103 -9.92 0.99 -17.13
CA GLN A 103 -10.27 0.09 -16.03
C GLN A 103 -9.01 -0.56 -15.45
N ARG A 104 -8.10 -1.01 -16.32
CA ARG A 104 -6.80 -1.54 -15.89
C ARG A 104 -6.02 -0.52 -15.06
N LEU A 105 -5.99 0.74 -15.53
CA LEU A 105 -5.33 1.84 -14.82
C LEU A 105 -5.95 2.06 -13.42
N ILE A 106 -7.28 2.06 -13.29
CA ILE A 106 -7.95 2.22 -11.99
C ILE A 106 -7.60 1.05 -11.05
N VAL A 107 -7.57 -0.18 -11.56
CA VAL A 107 -7.16 -1.34 -10.76
C VAL A 107 -5.72 -1.17 -10.28
N MET A 108 -4.79 -0.75 -11.16
CA MET A 108 -3.38 -0.54 -10.81
C MET A 108 -3.18 0.62 -9.81
N LEU A 109 -3.98 1.67 -9.90
CA LEU A 109 -3.91 2.81 -8.97
C LEU A 109 -4.70 2.59 -7.67
N GLY A 110 -5.52 1.54 -7.60
CA GLY A 110 -6.42 1.28 -6.48
C GLY A 110 -5.73 1.26 -5.12
N GLY A 111 -4.58 0.60 -5.02
CA GLY A 111 -3.80 0.54 -3.79
C GLY A 111 -3.27 1.91 -3.36
N ILE A 112 -2.71 2.67 -4.29
CA ILE A 112 -2.19 4.02 -4.04
C ILE A 112 -3.31 4.94 -3.58
N PHE A 113 -4.48 4.87 -4.22
CA PHE A 113 -5.64 5.68 -3.87
C PHE A 113 -6.14 5.42 -2.44
N ILE A 114 -6.23 4.16 -2.03
CA ILE A 114 -6.63 3.80 -0.65
C ILE A 114 -5.60 4.33 0.36
N ASN A 115 -4.30 4.21 0.09
CA ASN A 115 -3.27 4.75 0.98
C ASN A 115 -3.31 6.28 1.08
N LEU A 116 -3.61 6.97 -0.02
CA LEU A 116 -3.80 8.43 -0.02
C LEU A 116 -4.99 8.84 0.86
N VAL A 117 -6.13 8.14 0.71
CA VAL A 117 -7.32 8.38 1.56
C VAL A 117 -7.00 8.10 3.02
N LEU A 118 -6.30 7.01 3.32
CA LEU A 118 -5.88 6.67 4.67
C LEU A 118 -4.98 7.76 5.28
N ALA A 119 -3.99 8.24 4.53
CA ALA A 119 -3.11 9.32 4.97
C ALA A 119 -3.90 10.60 5.29
N TRP A 120 -4.84 10.97 4.42
CA TRP A 120 -5.72 12.12 4.63
C TRP A 120 -6.60 11.95 5.87
N VAL A 121 -7.18 10.78 6.08
CA VAL A 121 -8.01 10.47 7.25
C VAL A 121 -7.18 10.55 8.53
N ILE A 122 -6.00 9.88 8.58
CA ILE A 122 -5.12 9.90 9.75
C ILE A 122 -4.70 11.34 10.08
N TYR A 123 -4.26 12.09 9.06
CA TYR A 123 -3.86 13.49 9.24
C TYR A 123 -4.99 14.36 9.80
N SER A 124 -6.21 14.18 9.26
CA SER A 124 -7.39 14.89 9.75
C SER A 124 -7.70 14.57 11.22
N PHE A 125 -7.60 13.30 11.62
CA PHE A 125 -7.77 12.89 13.02
C PHE A 125 -6.69 13.47 13.93
N VAL A 126 -5.44 13.51 13.48
CA VAL A 126 -4.34 14.12 14.24
C VAL A 126 -4.58 15.60 14.43
N LEU A 127 -4.95 16.33 13.38
CA LEU A 127 -5.28 17.75 13.48
C LEU A 127 -6.47 18.01 14.40
N PHE A 128 -7.53 17.20 14.30
CA PHE A 128 -8.71 17.34 15.15
C PHE A 128 -8.40 17.05 16.63
N GLY A 129 -7.55 16.06 16.93
CA GLY A 129 -7.25 15.66 18.31
C GLY A 129 -6.19 16.51 19.00
N TRP A 130 -5.15 16.91 18.27
CA TRP A 130 -4.00 17.64 18.84
C TRP A 130 -3.90 19.08 18.35
N GLY A 131 -4.59 19.45 17.25
CA GLY A 131 -4.50 20.75 16.62
C GLY A 131 -3.13 21.04 16.01
N GLU A 132 -2.96 22.24 15.48
CA GLU A 132 -1.66 22.75 15.04
C GLU A 132 -1.02 23.57 16.16
N ARG A 133 0.24 23.33 16.41
CA ARG A 133 1.06 24.17 17.28
C ARG A 133 1.88 25.09 16.41
N PHE A 134 1.63 26.39 16.53
CA PHE A 134 2.45 27.43 15.90
C PHE A 134 2.99 28.37 16.98
N ILE A 135 4.19 28.84 16.77
CA ILE A 135 4.79 29.89 17.60
C ILE A 135 4.47 31.21 16.88
N PRO A 136 3.64 32.10 17.48
CA PRO A 136 3.40 33.40 16.88
C PRO A 136 4.71 34.18 16.74
N MET A 137 4.94 34.81 15.60
CA MET A 137 6.16 35.61 15.31
C MET A 137 6.49 36.61 16.44
N LYS A 138 5.48 37.18 17.07
CA LYS A 138 5.64 38.09 18.24
C LYS A 138 6.29 37.47 19.47
N ASN A 139 6.34 36.13 19.53
CA ASN A 139 6.93 35.40 20.67
C ASN A 139 8.36 34.91 20.34
N LEU A 140 8.86 35.16 19.15
CA LEU A 140 10.24 34.90 18.75
C LEU A 140 11.11 36.08 19.20
N VAL A 141 11.50 36.05 20.48
CA VAL A 141 12.29 37.14 21.11
C VAL A 141 13.74 37.14 20.62
N ASP A 142 14.26 35.95 20.31
CA ASP A 142 15.66 35.74 19.92
C ASP A 142 15.83 35.44 18.42
N GLY A 143 14.75 35.61 17.62
CA GLY A 143 14.76 35.29 16.17
C GLY A 143 14.84 33.79 15.87
N PHE A 144 15.32 33.46 14.68
CA PHE A 144 15.56 32.09 14.26
C PHE A 144 17.05 31.74 14.33
N SER A 145 17.35 30.49 14.69
CA SER A 145 18.68 29.93 14.52
C SER A 145 18.71 29.06 13.25
N PHE A 146 19.63 29.30 12.37
CA PHE A 146 19.81 28.61 11.12
C PHE A 146 20.94 27.59 11.18
N ASN A 147 20.81 26.50 10.46
CA ASN A 147 21.88 25.54 10.25
C ASN A 147 22.81 26.03 9.13
N GLU A 148 23.95 25.34 8.94
CA GLU A 148 24.93 25.67 7.89
C GLU A 148 24.30 25.89 6.49
N GLY A 149 23.24 25.15 6.16
CA GLY A 149 22.52 25.31 4.89
C GLY A 149 21.73 26.62 4.81
N GLY A 150 21.18 27.11 5.92
CA GLY A 150 20.50 28.40 6.00
C GLY A 150 21.50 29.56 5.88
N GLU A 151 22.65 29.46 6.55
CA GLU A 151 23.72 30.46 6.46
C GLU A 151 24.27 30.58 5.03
N LEU A 152 24.41 29.45 4.30
CA LEU A 152 24.81 29.45 2.89
C LEU A 152 23.81 30.17 1.96
N LEU A 153 22.53 30.22 2.36
CA LEU A 153 21.48 30.96 1.64
C LEU A 153 21.40 32.45 2.05
N GLY A 154 22.24 32.88 2.99
CA GLY A 154 22.34 34.28 3.42
C GLY A 154 21.40 34.63 4.59
N PHE A 155 20.81 33.67 5.25
CA PHE A 155 20.08 33.90 6.52
C PHE A 155 21.05 34.04 7.68
N VAL A 156 20.74 34.92 8.59
CA VAL A 156 21.57 35.19 9.78
C VAL A 156 20.76 34.85 11.02
N ASP A 157 21.43 34.25 12.05
CA ASP A 157 20.80 33.99 13.32
C ASP A 157 20.24 35.28 13.94
N GLY A 158 18.97 35.25 14.32
CA GLY A 158 18.27 36.40 14.89
C GLY A 158 17.38 37.16 13.90
N ASP A 159 17.34 36.74 12.60
CA ASP A 159 16.43 37.34 11.59
C ASP A 159 14.95 36.98 11.87
#